data_60160cb9d17fc0a8a5e6d5f3ac57b12a
#
_entry.id   60160cb9d17fc0a8a5e6d5f3ac57b12a
#
_cell.length_a   1.000
_cell.length_b   1.000
_cell.length_c   1.000
_cell.angle_alpha   90.00
_cell.angle_beta   90.00
_cell.angle_gamma   90.00
#
_symmetry.space_group_name_H-M   'P 1'
#
loop_
_entity.id
_entity.type
_entity.pdbx_description
1 polymer ?
#
loop_
_entity_poly.entity_id
_entity_poly.type
_entity_poly.pdbx_seq_one_letter_code
_entity_poly.pdbx_strand_id
1 'polypeptide(L)'
;DVLWIGARSTVSPFIVQEIADALQNTDKIVLLKNPVNPDLSLWYGGIERLYSANIKKLGVIHRGFSTYSKTKFRNNPEWQIPIELQNKFPDLPLICDPSHICGRRDIIEETSQKALDLNFDGLMIETHNDPENAWSDASQQITPKTLIKLMKDLVIRKESVQERSFIKELENLRVKIDDADSQILDILGNR
;
A
#
# COMPACT_ATOMS: atom_id res chain seq x y z
N ASP A 1 -2.96 4.20 -22.03
CA ASP A 1 -2.33 4.86 -20.90
C ASP A 1 -3.00 4.43 -19.60
N VAL A 2 -2.39 4.74 -18.48
CA VAL A 2 -2.91 4.44 -17.14
C VAL A 2 -3.54 5.71 -16.54
N LEU A 3 -4.73 5.60 -16.00
CA LEU A 3 -5.43 6.67 -15.28
C LEU A 3 -5.49 6.33 -13.80
N TRP A 4 -5.38 7.33 -12.93
CA TRP A 4 -5.66 7.12 -11.51
C TRP A 4 -6.63 8.17 -10.96
N ILE A 5 -7.51 7.69 -10.09
CA ILE A 5 -8.45 8.53 -9.34
C ILE A 5 -7.77 8.95 -8.04
N GLY A 6 -7.65 10.25 -7.84
CA GLY A 6 -6.95 10.81 -6.68
C GLY A 6 -7.70 10.58 -5.36
N ALA A 7 -6.98 10.53 -4.25
CA ALA A 7 -7.54 10.30 -2.91
C ALA A 7 -8.64 11.31 -2.52
N ARG A 8 -8.52 12.56 -2.97
CA ARG A 8 -9.54 13.59 -2.73
C ARG A 8 -10.82 13.38 -3.54
N SER A 9 -10.72 12.77 -4.71
CA SER A 9 -11.88 12.38 -5.53
C SER A 9 -12.53 11.11 -4.98
N THR A 10 -11.75 10.18 -4.45
CA THR A 10 -12.23 8.93 -3.87
C THR A 10 -13.17 9.15 -2.67
N VAL A 11 -13.04 10.26 -1.94
CA VAL A 11 -13.94 10.58 -0.82
C VAL A 11 -15.37 10.94 -1.26
N SER A 12 -15.59 11.17 -2.56
CA SER A 12 -16.91 11.50 -3.11
C SER A 12 -17.42 10.35 -3.99
N PRO A 13 -18.41 9.57 -3.52
CA PRO A 13 -19.03 8.54 -4.32
C PRO A 13 -19.61 9.04 -5.64
N PHE A 14 -20.10 10.27 -5.67
CA PHE A 14 -20.65 10.89 -6.88
C PHE A 14 -19.57 11.15 -7.93
N ILE A 15 -18.41 11.71 -7.52
CA ILE A 15 -17.29 11.93 -8.44
C ILE A 15 -16.76 10.61 -8.98
N VAL A 16 -16.63 9.58 -8.13
CA VAL A 16 -16.19 8.25 -8.57
C VAL A 16 -17.19 7.66 -9.57
N GLN A 17 -18.51 7.85 -9.35
CA GLN A 17 -19.53 7.39 -10.29
C GLN A 17 -19.44 8.11 -11.63
N GLU A 18 -19.32 9.43 -11.66
CA GLU A 18 -19.15 10.21 -12.91
C GLU A 18 -17.92 9.77 -13.70
N ILE A 19 -16.80 9.51 -13.00
CA ILE A 19 -15.58 8.99 -13.63
C ILE A 19 -15.81 7.57 -14.18
N ALA A 20 -16.47 6.70 -13.41
CA ALA A 20 -16.80 5.35 -13.82
C ALA A 20 -17.68 5.34 -15.10
N ASP A 21 -18.70 6.19 -15.14
CA ASP A 21 -19.60 6.33 -16.30
C ASP A 21 -18.84 6.85 -17.53
N ALA A 22 -17.94 7.82 -17.35
CA ALA A 22 -17.11 8.36 -18.44
C ALA A 22 -16.10 7.35 -18.99
N LEU A 23 -15.65 6.39 -18.16
CA LEU A 23 -14.67 5.36 -18.54
C LEU A 23 -15.32 4.06 -19.00
N GLN A 24 -16.64 3.95 -18.93
CA GLN A 24 -17.40 2.78 -19.36
C GLN A 24 -17.07 2.45 -20.84
N ASN A 25 -16.87 1.17 -21.11
CA ASN A 25 -16.52 0.65 -22.45
C ASN A 25 -15.15 1.14 -22.99
N THR A 26 -14.29 1.71 -22.18
CA THR A 26 -12.89 1.97 -22.54
C THR A 26 -11.99 0.81 -22.13
N ASP A 27 -10.83 0.67 -22.81
CA ASP A 27 -9.80 -0.32 -22.48
C ASP A 27 -8.67 0.30 -21.61
N LYS A 28 -9.01 1.30 -20.80
CA LYS A 28 -8.03 1.99 -19.95
C LYS A 28 -7.75 1.19 -18.68
N ILE A 29 -6.49 1.25 -18.24
CA ILE A 29 -6.11 0.80 -16.90
C ILE A 29 -6.49 1.91 -15.92
N VAL A 30 -7.27 1.58 -14.91
CA VAL A 30 -7.75 2.53 -13.90
C VAL A 30 -7.23 2.11 -12.52
N LEU A 31 -6.58 3.04 -11.82
CA LEU A 31 -6.09 2.84 -10.47
C LEU A 31 -6.84 3.77 -9.52
N LEU A 32 -7.41 3.21 -8.46
CA LEU A 32 -8.15 3.98 -7.44
C LEU A 32 -7.28 4.18 -6.19
N LYS A 33 -6.89 5.42 -5.89
CA LYS A 33 -6.23 5.71 -4.60
C LYS A 33 -7.22 5.55 -3.45
N ASN A 34 -6.73 5.11 -2.27
CA ASN A 34 -7.55 5.12 -1.06
C ASN A 34 -8.06 6.54 -0.76
N PRO A 35 -9.22 6.68 -0.07
CA PRO A 35 -9.70 7.98 0.39
C PRO A 35 -8.71 8.65 1.34
N VAL A 36 -8.81 9.97 1.49
CA VAL A 36 -7.91 10.74 2.37
C VAL A 36 -8.06 10.31 3.84
N ASN A 37 -9.27 10.05 4.28
CA ASN A 37 -9.59 9.55 5.62
C ASN A 37 -9.51 8.01 5.68
N PRO A 38 -9.23 7.42 6.86
CA PRO A 38 -9.10 5.97 7.02
C PRO A 38 -10.49 5.29 7.06
N ASP A 39 -11.12 5.23 5.89
CA ASP A 39 -12.45 4.66 5.69
C ASP A 39 -12.41 3.57 4.61
N LEU A 40 -12.36 2.31 5.06
CA LEU A 40 -12.31 1.14 4.19
C LEU A 40 -13.62 0.95 3.41
N SER A 41 -14.78 1.26 4.02
CA SER A 41 -16.08 1.12 3.36
C SER A 41 -16.22 2.08 2.19
N LEU A 42 -15.69 3.29 2.34
CA LEU A 42 -15.67 4.28 1.28
C LEU A 42 -14.76 3.84 0.11
N TRP A 43 -13.61 3.20 0.43
CA TRP A 43 -12.72 2.65 -0.60
C TRP A 43 -13.39 1.49 -1.34
N TYR A 44 -14.04 0.58 -0.63
CA TYR A 44 -14.83 -0.50 -1.23
C TYR A 44 -15.92 0.04 -2.16
N GLY A 45 -16.69 1.02 -1.71
CA GLY A 45 -17.73 1.63 -2.53
C GLY A 45 -17.19 2.24 -3.84
N GLY A 46 -15.98 2.78 -3.82
CA GLY A 46 -15.30 3.26 -5.03
C GLY A 46 -14.93 2.11 -5.98
N ILE A 47 -14.38 1.02 -5.46
CA ILE A 47 -14.05 -0.18 -6.24
C ILE A 47 -15.30 -0.78 -6.87
N GLU A 48 -16.37 -0.95 -6.10
CA GLU A 48 -17.64 -1.53 -6.56
C GLU A 48 -18.29 -0.73 -7.70
N ARG A 49 -18.20 0.61 -7.66
CA ARG A 49 -18.68 1.48 -8.76
C ARG A 49 -17.91 1.27 -10.05
N LEU A 50 -16.59 1.18 -9.95
CA LEU A 50 -15.72 0.94 -11.11
C LEU A 50 -15.96 -0.47 -11.71
N TYR A 51 -16.13 -1.47 -10.86
CA TYR A 51 -16.52 -2.82 -11.30
C TYR A 51 -17.88 -2.83 -11.99
N SER A 52 -18.88 -2.15 -11.41
CA SER A 52 -20.24 -2.06 -11.97
C SER A 52 -20.27 -1.36 -13.31
N ALA A 53 -19.34 -0.43 -13.56
CA ALA A 53 -19.13 0.21 -14.85
C ALA A 53 -18.34 -0.65 -15.86
N ASN A 54 -18.08 -1.93 -15.53
CA ASN A 54 -17.36 -2.89 -16.39
C ASN A 54 -15.93 -2.47 -16.74
N ILE A 55 -15.24 -1.79 -15.81
CA ILE A 55 -13.81 -1.48 -15.94
C ILE A 55 -13.01 -2.74 -15.62
N LYS A 56 -12.47 -3.39 -16.66
CA LYS A 56 -11.80 -4.71 -16.55
C LYS A 56 -10.37 -4.64 -16.02
N LYS A 57 -9.68 -3.52 -16.26
CA LYS A 57 -8.27 -3.30 -15.87
C LYS A 57 -8.24 -2.35 -14.68
N LEU A 58 -8.61 -2.87 -13.50
CA LEU A 58 -8.70 -2.12 -12.27
C LEU A 58 -7.59 -2.55 -11.30
N GLY A 59 -7.02 -1.58 -10.59
CA GLY A 59 -6.14 -1.77 -9.45
C GLY A 59 -6.34 -0.67 -8.43
N VAL A 60 -5.69 -0.78 -7.29
CA VAL A 60 -5.79 0.21 -6.21
C VAL A 60 -4.41 0.70 -5.78
N ILE A 61 -4.38 1.93 -5.26
CA ILE A 61 -3.16 2.54 -4.75
C ILE A 61 -3.37 2.95 -3.29
N HIS A 62 -2.53 2.41 -2.43
CA HIS A 62 -2.43 2.82 -1.04
C HIS A 62 -1.41 3.94 -0.90
N ARG A 63 -1.87 5.14 -0.51
CA ARG A 63 -1.05 6.36 -0.34
C ARG A 63 -1.02 6.89 1.11
N GLY A 64 -1.51 6.09 2.07
CA GLY A 64 -1.70 6.48 3.45
C GLY A 64 -2.94 7.36 3.66
N PHE A 65 -3.22 7.67 4.92
CA PHE A 65 -4.41 8.37 5.37
C PHE A 65 -4.04 9.62 6.17
N SER A 66 -4.88 10.64 6.07
CA SER A 66 -4.81 11.81 6.95
C SER A 66 -5.43 11.44 8.29
N THR A 67 -4.61 11.39 9.33
CA THR A 67 -5.03 11.10 10.71
C THR A 67 -4.71 12.29 11.62
N TYR A 68 -5.41 12.38 12.76
CA TYR A 68 -5.14 13.41 13.75
C TYR A 68 -3.77 13.21 14.43
N SER A 69 -3.35 11.97 14.62
CA SER A 69 -2.10 11.62 15.27
C SER A 69 -0.90 12.01 14.41
N LYS A 70 0.02 12.77 14.98
CA LYS A 70 1.30 13.08 14.33
C LYS A 70 2.25 11.88 14.41
N THR A 71 2.70 11.41 13.27
CA THR A 71 3.68 10.32 13.14
C THR A 71 4.90 10.80 12.33
N LYS A 72 5.85 9.91 12.05
CA LYS A 72 6.95 10.20 11.13
C LYS A 72 6.49 10.36 9.66
N PHE A 73 5.28 9.94 9.36
CA PHE A 73 4.69 9.97 8.03
C PHE A 73 3.87 11.24 7.79
N ARG A 74 3.81 11.70 6.53
CA ARG A 74 2.89 12.75 6.10
C ARG A 74 1.44 12.25 6.10
N ASN A 75 1.25 11.01 5.64
CA ASN A 75 -0.02 10.31 5.67
C ASN A 75 0.20 8.95 6.33
N ASN A 76 -0.47 8.71 7.45
CA ASN A 76 -0.25 7.49 8.21
C ASN A 76 -0.65 6.26 7.39
N PRO A 77 0.19 5.23 7.28
CA PRO A 77 -0.09 4.10 6.39
C PRO A 77 -1.27 3.24 6.84
N GLU A 78 -1.59 3.17 8.16
CA GLU A 78 -2.68 2.33 8.67
C GLU A 78 -2.75 0.97 7.94
N TRP A 79 -1.62 0.23 7.97
CA TRP A 79 -1.39 -0.98 7.15
C TRP A 79 -2.50 -2.02 7.24
N GLN A 80 -3.27 -2.02 8.32
CA GLN A 80 -4.40 -2.91 8.52
C GLN A 80 -5.47 -2.74 7.44
N ILE A 81 -5.74 -1.49 7.03
CA ILE A 81 -6.76 -1.17 6.04
C ILE A 81 -6.46 -1.79 4.66
N PRO A 82 -5.27 -1.58 4.06
CA PRO A 82 -4.97 -2.24 2.79
C PRO A 82 -4.84 -3.77 2.89
N ILE A 83 -4.42 -4.32 4.05
CA ILE A 83 -4.41 -5.78 4.27
C ILE A 83 -5.84 -6.34 4.28
N GLU A 84 -6.79 -5.69 4.95
CA GLU A 84 -8.20 -6.09 4.94
C GLU A 84 -8.81 -5.99 3.53
N LEU A 85 -8.43 -4.95 2.77
CA LEU A 85 -8.85 -4.82 1.38
C LEU A 85 -8.32 -5.97 0.53
N GLN A 86 -7.04 -6.32 0.66
CA GLN A 86 -6.41 -7.41 -0.07
C GLN A 86 -7.05 -8.77 0.25
N ASN A 87 -7.40 -9.01 1.52
CA ASN A 87 -8.12 -10.20 1.93
C ASN A 87 -9.51 -10.31 1.29
N LYS A 88 -10.19 -9.18 1.07
CA LYS A 88 -11.52 -9.16 0.44
C LYS A 88 -11.44 -9.25 -1.09
N PHE A 89 -10.41 -8.71 -1.70
CA PHE A 89 -10.19 -8.67 -3.14
C PHE A 89 -8.79 -9.20 -3.49
N PRO A 90 -8.52 -10.52 -3.31
CA PRO A 90 -7.17 -11.06 -3.46
C PRO A 90 -6.58 -10.94 -4.87
N ASP A 91 -7.43 -10.85 -5.89
CA ASP A 91 -7.01 -10.73 -7.30
C ASP A 91 -6.89 -9.26 -7.76
N LEU A 92 -7.18 -8.28 -6.89
CA LEU A 92 -7.13 -6.87 -7.23
C LEU A 92 -5.71 -6.32 -6.98
N PRO A 93 -4.97 -5.88 -8.01
CA PRO A 93 -3.62 -5.36 -7.84
C PRO A 93 -3.58 -4.19 -6.84
N LEU A 94 -2.74 -4.32 -5.82
CA LEU A 94 -2.54 -3.35 -4.75
C LEU A 94 -1.14 -2.74 -4.85
N ILE A 95 -1.09 -1.44 -5.13
CA ILE A 95 0.15 -0.66 -5.31
C ILE A 95 0.35 0.25 -4.08
N CYS A 96 1.56 0.32 -3.57
CA CYS A 96 1.93 1.29 -2.53
C CYS A 96 2.49 2.56 -3.17
N ASP A 97 2.08 3.72 -2.65
CA ASP A 97 2.62 5.03 -2.97
C ASP A 97 3.43 5.57 -1.76
N PRO A 98 4.68 5.13 -1.60
CA PRO A 98 5.51 5.53 -0.46
C PRO A 98 5.87 7.01 -0.48
N SER A 99 5.89 7.67 -1.65
CA SER A 99 6.16 9.10 -1.75
C SER A 99 5.13 9.91 -0.97
N HIS A 100 3.84 9.62 -1.17
CA HIS A 100 2.77 10.32 -0.45
C HIS A 100 2.61 9.85 1.00
N ILE A 101 2.88 8.59 1.32
CA ILE A 101 2.93 8.10 2.71
C ILE A 101 3.97 8.87 3.49
N CYS A 102 5.19 8.91 2.99
CA CYS A 102 6.35 9.48 3.68
C CYS A 102 6.32 11.01 3.73
N GLY A 103 6.04 11.68 2.59
CA GLY A 103 6.17 13.13 2.44
C GLY A 103 7.61 13.64 2.55
N ARG A 104 8.59 12.72 2.65
CA ARG A 104 10.03 12.97 2.80
C ARG A 104 10.83 11.80 2.22
N ARG A 105 12.04 12.08 1.71
CA ARG A 105 12.83 11.12 0.92
C ARG A 105 13.47 10.00 1.74
N ASP A 106 13.91 10.31 2.94
CA ASP A 106 14.78 9.46 3.77
C ASP A 106 14.13 8.19 4.30
N ILE A 107 12.80 8.09 4.30
CA ILE A 107 12.06 6.91 4.74
C ILE A 107 11.28 6.20 3.60
N ILE A 108 11.49 6.61 2.34
CA ILE A 108 10.84 5.97 1.17
C ILE A 108 11.28 4.51 1.03
N GLU A 109 12.57 4.22 1.20
CA GLU A 109 13.12 2.86 1.07
C GLU A 109 12.52 1.91 2.11
N GLU A 110 12.54 2.30 3.39
CA GLU A 110 11.93 1.54 4.49
C GLU A 110 10.45 1.26 4.24
N THR A 111 9.71 2.28 3.79
CA THR A 111 8.28 2.18 3.53
C THR A 111 7.99 1.30 2.31
N SER A 112 8.81 1.41 1.27
CA SER A 112 8.73 0.57 0.07
C SER A 112 8.97 -0.90 0.41
N GLN A 113 10.03 -1.19 1.20
CA GLN A 113 10.32 -2.56 1.65
C GLN A 113 9.18 -3.11 2.50
N LYS A 114 8.64 -2.30 3.43
CA LYS A 114 7.50 -2.71 4.25
C LYS A 114 6.26 -3.08 3.41
N ALA A 115 5.98 -2.33 2.35
CA ALA A 115 4.88 -2.66 1.44
C ALA A 115 5.12 -4.01 0.73
N LEU A 116 6.32 -4.24 0.20
CA LEU A 116 6.68 -5.52 -0.43
C LEU A 116 6.61 -6.68 0.56
N ASP A 117 7.02 -6.47 1.82
CA ASP A 117 6.92 -7.47 2.90
C ASP A 117 5.46 -7.80 3.27
N LEU A 118 4.52 -6.91 2.95
CA LEU A 118 3.07 -7.08 3.11
C LEU A 118 2.39 -7.56 1.81
N ASN A 119 3.16 -8.07 0.84
CA ASN A 119 2.68 -8.61 -0.43
C ASN A 119 1.94 -7.61 -1.32
N PHE A 120 2.36 -6.35 -1.31
CA PHE A 120 1.89 -5.40 -2.32
C PHE A 120 2.48 -5.75 -3.68
N ASP A 121 1.68 -5.63 -4.74
CA ASP A 121 2.06 -6.01 -6.11
C ASP A 121 3.03 -5.02 -6.78
N GLY A 122 3.14 -3.81 -6.24
CA GLY A 122 4.02 -2.81 -6.83
C GLY A 122 4.12 -1.51 -6.04
N LEU A 123 4.94 -0.62 -6.58
CA LEU A 123 5.23 0.70 -6.00
C LEU A 123 4.95 1.81 -7.01
N MET A 124 4.41 2.93 -6.54
CA MET A 124 4.28 4.19 -7.27
C MET A 124 5.15 5.24 -6.59
N ILE A 125 6.25 5.64 -7.23
CA ILE A 125 7.25 6.54 -6.63
C ILE A 125 7.41 7.77 -7.50
N GLU A 126 7.31 8.95 -6.88
CA GLU A 126 7.51 10.22 -7.56
C GLU A 126 8.99 10.51 -7.78
N THR A 127 9.33 10.82 -9.03
CA THR A 127 10.71 11.12 -9.44
C THR A 127 10.79 12.43 -10.21
N HIS A 128 11.86 13.17 -9.97
CA HIS A 128 12.19 14.38 -10.69
C HIS A 128 13.70 14.47 -10.93
N ASN A 129 14.13 15.02 -12.06
CA ASN A 129 15.56 15.21 -12.37
C ASN A 129 16.24 16.19 -11.42
N ASP A 130 15.50 17.16 -10.90
CA ASP A 130 15.93 18.16 -9.92
C ASP A 130 14.83 18.36 -8.86
N PRO A 131 14.74 17.45 -7.85
CA PRO A 131 13.64 17.45 -6.88
C PRO A 131 13.51 18.72 -6.05
N GLU A 132 14.60 19.45 -5.81
CA GLU A 132 14.57 20.71 -5.03
C GLU A 132 13.80 21.81 -5.76
N ASN A 133 13.80 21.78 -7.09
CA ASN A 133 13.10 22.73 -7.95
C ASN A 133 11.79 22.17 -8.53
N ALA A 134 11.29 21.06 -8.03
CA ALA A 134 10.01 20.51 -8.45
C ALA A 134 8.85 21.46 -8.08
N TRP A 135 7.90 21.63 -9.00
CA TRP A 135 6.79 22.56 -8.83
C TRP A 135 5.81 22.16 -7.73
N SER A 136 5.78 20.89 -7.39
CA SER A 136 4.94 20.34 -6.31
C SER A 136 5.67 19.21 -5.59
N ASP A 137 5.32 19.00 -4.34
CA ASP A 137 5.75 17.85 -3.52
C ASP A 137 7.28 17.60 -3.52
N ALA A 138 8.10 18.65 -3.68
CA ALA A 138 9.55 18.61 -3.79
C ALA A 138 10.23 17.75 -2.73
N SER A 139 9.75 17.80 -1.48
CA SER A 139 10.34 17.09 -0.33
C SER A 139 10.27 15.56 -0.42
N GLN A 140 9.32 15.02 -1.19
CA GLN A 140 9.08 13.58 -1.30
C GLN A 140 9.56 12.97 -2.63
N GLN A 141 9.90 13.81 -3.63
CA GLN A 141 10.39 13.34 -4.90
C GLN A 141 11.86 12.92 -4.82
N ILE A 142 12.24 11.85 -5.48
CA ILE A 142 13.62 11.36 -5.57
C ILE A 142 14.16 11.51 -7.00
N THR A 143 15.49 11.50 -7.15
CA THR A 143 16.09 11.52 -8.49
C THR A 143 15.97 10.16 -9.17
N PRO A 144 15.98 10.07 -10.53
CA PRO A 144 16.05 8.80 -11.24
C PRO A 144 17.22 7.92 -10.80
N LYS A 145 18.37 8.52 -10.47
CA LYS A 145 19.54 7.80 -9.94
C LYS A 145 19.24 7.15 -8.58
N THR A 146 18.56 7.88 -7.70
CA THR A 146 18.13 7.35 -6.38
C THR A 146 17.10 6.25 -6.55
N LEU A 147 16.15 6.38 -7.50
CA LEU A 147 15.18 5.34 -7.80
C LEU A 147 15.86 4.04 -8.27
N ILE A 148 16.83 4.13 -9.17
CA ILE A 148 17.58 2.96 -9.66
C ILE A 148 18.31 2.26 -8.50
N LYS A 149 18.90 3.03 -7.59
CA LYS A 149 19.55 2.46 -6.39
C LYS A 149 18.51 1.75 -5.52
N LEU A 150 17.43 2.45 -5.16
CA LEU A 150 16.34 1.91 -4.35
C LEU A 150 15.81 0.59 -4.92
N MET A 151 15.55 0.52 -6.24
CA MET A 151 15.07 -0.71 -6.88
C MET A 151 16.06 -1.89 -6.81
N LYS A 152 17.35 -1.62 -6.67
CA LYS A 152 18.37 -2.66 -6.50
C LYS A 152 18.48 -3.13 -5.05
N ASP A 153 18.23 -2.23 -4.11
CA ASP A 153 18.37 -2.50 -2.67
C ASP A 153 17.11 -3.19 -2.10
N LEU A 154 15.94 -3.02 -2.74
CA LEU A 154 14.69 -3.68 -2.36
C LEU A 154 14.76 -5.20 -2.54
N VAL A 155 14.32 -5.92 -1.52
CA VAL A 155 14.28 -7.39 -1.50
C VAL A 155 12.86 -7.87 -1.78
N ILE A 156 12.68 -8.57 -2.91
CA ILE A 156 11.42 -9.25 -3.22
C ILE A 156 11.45 -10.63 -2.55
N ARG A 157 10.57 -10.84 -1.57
CA ARG A 157 10.46 -12.11 -0.86
C ARG A 157 9.76 -13.14 -1.73
N LYS A 158 10.17 -14.39 -1.61
CA LYS A 158 9.50 -15.51 -2.26
C LYS A 158 8.35 -15.99 -1.36
N GLU A 159 7.22 -16.35 -1.95
CA GLU A 159 6.04 -16.87 -1.25
C GLU A 159 6.31 -18.17 -0.46
N SER A 160 7.27 -18.94 -0.91
CA SER A 160 7.66 -20.19 -0.23
C SER A 160 9.17 -20.41 -0.29
N VAL A 161 9.72 -20.92 0.80
CA VAL A 161 11.10 -21.40 0.88
C VAL A 161 11.06 -22.92 0.98
N GLN A 162 11.61 -23.60 -0.04
CA GLN A 162 11.72 -25.07 -0.08
C GLN A 162 12.97 -25.60 0.62
N GLU A 163 13.81 -24.75 1.19
CA GLU A 163 15.03 -25.15 1.88
C GLU A 163 14.71 -25.79 3.23
N ARG A 164 15.03 -27.07 3.37
CA ARG A 164 14.75 -27.88 4.59
C ARG A 164 15.37 -27.26 5.86
N SER A 165 16.53 -26.63 5.75
CA SER A 165 17.19 -25.91 6.86
C SER A 165 16.33 -24.76 7.39
N PHE A 166 15.77 -23.96 6.48
CA PHE A 166 14.91 -22.82 6.82
C PHE A 166 13.56 -23.26 7.41
N ILE A 167 12.96 -24.31 6.85
CA ILE A 167 11.71 -24.88 7.39
C ILE A 167 11.92 -25.33 8.84
N LYS A 168 13.04 -26.02 9.11
CA LYS A 168 13.38 -26.46 10.47
C LYS A 168 13.61 -25.29 11.42
N GLU A 169 14.21 -24.20 10.95
CA GLU A 169 14.42 -23.00 11.75
C GLU A 169 13.09 -22.29 12.06
N LEU A 170 12.17 -22.22 11.09
CA LEU A 170 10.82 -21.71 11.30
C LEU A 170 10.04 -22.54 12.35
N GLU A 171 10.14 -23.87 12.29
CA GLU A 171 9.51 -24.74 13.28
C GLU A 171 10.09 -24.49 14.68
N ASN A 172 11.40 -24.36 14.80
CA ASN A 172 12.04 -24.02 16.09
C ASN A 172 11.61 -22.65 16.63
N LEU A 173 11.42 -21.66 15.74
CA LEU A 173 10.93 -20.33 16.15
C LEU A 173 9.45 -20.38 16.59
N ARG A 174 8.61 -21.17 15.94
CA ARG A 174 7.22 -21.39 16.36
C ARG A 174 7.14 -21.99 17.76
N VAL A 175 7.92 -23.03 18.05
CA VAL A 175 7.98 -23.62 19.39
C VAL A 175 8.36 -22.58 20.45
N LYS A 176 9.34 -21.71 20.17
CA LYS A 176 9.73 -20.64 21.10
C LYS A 176 8.62 -19.60 21.30
N ILE A 177 7.83 -19.31 20.29
CA ILE A 177 6.68 -18.41 20.38
C ILE A 177 5.60 -19.07 21.25
N ASP A 178 5.27 -20.32 20.99
CA ASP A 178 4.27 -21.08 21.76
C ASP A 178 4.65 -21.17 23.24
N ASP A 179 5.94 -21.40 23.55
CA ASP A 179 6.47 -21.39 24.92
C ASP A 179 6.33 -20.01 25.58
N ALA A 180 6.62 -18.94 24.85
CA ALA A 180 6.49 -17.57 25.36
C ALA A 180 5.02 -17.20 25.60
N ASP A 181 4.13 -17.57 24.70
CA ASP A 181 2.68 -17.34 24.82
C ASP A 181 2.12 -18.12 26.03
N SER A 182 2.56 -19.37 26.24
CA SER A 182 2.19 -20.17 27.42
C SER A 182 2.63 -19.52 28.72
N GLN A 183 3.86 -18.99 28.77
CA GLN A 183 4.36 -18.27 29.96
C GLN A 183 3.56 -16.99 30.23
N ILE A 184 3.18 -16.26 29.18
CA ILE A 184 2.34 -15.05 29.31
C ILE A 184 0.96 -15.43 29.87
N LEU A 185 0.34 -16.51 29.36
CA LEU A 185 -0.95 -16.99 29.83
C LEU A 185 -0.89 -17.43 31.30
N ASP A 186 0.17 -18.14 31.69
CA ASP A 186 0.37 -18.55 33.08
C ASP A 186 0.52 -17.35 34.01
N ILE A 187 1.27 -16.33 33.63
CA ILE A 187 1.43 -15.09 34.40
C ILE A 187 0.10 -14.34 34.54
N LEU A 188 -0.69 -14.27 33.47
CA LEU A 188 -2.00 -13.62 33.49
C LEU A 188 -3.05 -14.42 34.25
N GLY A 189 -2.98 -15.76 34.22
CA GLY A 189 -3.90 -16.63 34.93
C GLY A 189 -3.68 -16.68 36.46
N ASN A 190 -2.46 -16.31 36.93
CA ASN A 190 -2.11 -16.24 38.34
C ASN A 190 -2.42 -14.86 38.99
N ARG A 191 -3.18 -14.01 38.32
CA ARG A 191 -3.55 -12.67 38.79
C ARG A 191 -5.02 -12.61 39.17
#